data_fb8dac7ba756d03211fcd50fbb1d84e9
#
_entry.id   fb8dac7ba756d03211fcd50fbb1d84e9
#
_cell.length_a   1.000
_cell.length_b   1.000
_cell.length_c   1.000
_cell.angle_alpha   90.00
_cell.angle_beta   90.00
_cell.angle_gamma   90.00
#
_symmetry.space_group_name_H-M   'P 1'
#
loop_
_entity.id
_entity.type
_entity.pdbx_description
1 polymer ?
#
loop_
_entity_poly.entity_id
_entity_poly.type
_entity_poly.pdbx_seq_one_letter_code
_entity_poly.pdbx_strand_id
1 'polypeptide(L)'
;MEAVLWYVLTGTRGGANRVRLLRALDEQPRNANQLANDLDLDYKTVRHHLDVLMDNGIVENSGEGYGAVYLLTDETRDNWGTVKTITTEVE
;
A
#
# COMPACT_ATOMS: atom_id res chain seq x y z
N MET A 1 -6.48 5.61 -12.65
CA MET A 1 -6.05 4.84 -11.46
C MET A 1 -7.13 3.93 -10.86
N GLU A 2 -8.39 4.26 -10.99
CA GLU A 2 -9.46 3.48 -10.35
C GLU A 2 -9.40 2.00 -10.73
N ALA A 3 -9.30 1.68 -12.01
CA ALA A 3 -9.23 0.29 -12.47
C ALA A 3 -8.00 -0.44 -11.93
N VAL A 4 -6.88 0.25 -11.83
CA VAL A 4 -5.64 -0.31 -11.27
C VAL A 4 -5.83 -0.65 -9.80
N LEU A 5 -6.46 0.24 -9.04
CA LEU A 5 -6.74 -0.01 -7.61
C LEU A 5 -7.63 -1.24 -7.44
N TRP A 6 -8.71 -1.36 -8.22
CA TRP A 6 -9.56 -2.54 -8.14
C TRP A 6 -8.80 -3.81 -8.46
N TYR A 7 -7.99 -3.80 -9.52
CA TYR A 7 -7.20 -4.96 -9.90
C TYR A 7 -6.20 -5.36 -8.82
N VAL A 8 -5.39 -4.41 -8.36
CA VAL A 8 -4.30 -4.68 -7.42
C VAL A 8 -4.84 -5.09 -6.03
N LEU A 9 -5.97 -4.53 -5.62
CA LEU A 9 -6.50 -4.75 -4.28
C LEU A 9 -7.54 -5.86 -4.21
N THR A 10 -8.15 -6.25 -5.33
CA THR A 10 -9.18 -7.31 -5.33
C THR A 10 -8.91 -8.42 -6.32
N GLY A 11 -8.25 -8.12 -7.43
CA GLY A 11 -8.07 -9.06 -8.53
C GLY A 11 -6.89 -10.01 -8.39
N THR A 12 -6.09 -9.84 -7.35
CA THR A 12 -4.88 -10.62 -7.11
C THR A 12 -4.83 -11.09 -5.66
N ARG A 13 -3.95 -12.08 -5.39
CA ARG A 13 -3.72 -12.52 -4.01
C ARG A 13 -3.09 -11.38 -3.21
N GLY A 14 -3.37 -11.36 -1.93
CA GLY A 14 -2.78 -10.38 -1.02
C GLY A 14 -3.51 -9.05 -0.98
N GLY A 15 -4.67 -8.94 -1.63
CA GLY A 15 -5.44 -7.69 -1.65
C GLY A 15 -5.75 -7.16 -0.26
N ALA A 16 -6.19 -8.02 0.65
CA ALA A 16 -6.52 -7.59 2.02
C ALA A 16 -5.30 -7.00 2.74
N ASN A 17 -4.13 -7.60 2.60
CA ASN A 17 -2.91 -7.06 3.20
C ASN A 17 -2.48 -5.76 2.54
N ARG A 18 -2.68 -5.64 1.22
CA ARG A 18 -2.36 -4.39 0.53
C ARG A 18 -3.26 -3.25 0.99
N VAL A 19 -4.55 -3.52 1.20
CA VAL A 19 -5.46 -2.53 1.79
C VAL A 19 -4.97 -2.10 3.17
N ARG A 20 -4.55 -3.05 4.01
CA ARG A 20 -4.00 -2.73 5.34
C ARG A 20 -2.76 -1.82 5.24
N LEU A 21 -1.88 -2.10 4.28
CA LEU A 21 -0.70 -1.28 4.05
C LEU A 21 -1.09 0.15 3.65
N LEU A 22 -2.03 0.29 2.72
CA LEU A 22 -2.47 1.61 2.28
C LEU A 22 -3.11 2.40 3.42
N ARG A 23 -3.89 1.76 4.25
CA ARG A 23 -4.52 2.42 5.41
C ARG A 23 -3.47 2.90 6.41
N ALA A 24 -2.43 2.10 6.64
CA ALA A 24 -1.33 2.50 7.51
C ALA A 24 -0.58 3.71 6.94
N LEU A 25 -0.33 3.71 5.63
CA LEU A 25 0.37 4.82 4.97
C LEU A 25 -0.49 6.07 4.87
N ASP A 26 -1.82 5.93 4.87
CA ASP A 26 -2.72 7.08 4.94
C ASP A 26 -2.57 7.84 6.27
N GLU A 27 -2.26 7.13 7.34
CA GLU A 27 -2.03 7.76 8.64
C GLU A 27 -0.70 8.52 8.66
N GLN A 28 0.37 7.88 8.18
CA GLN A 28 1.68 8.53 8.06
C GLN A 28 2.64 7.68 7.23
N PRO A 29 3.64 8.30 6.58
CA PRO A 29 4.68 7.55 5.88
C PRO A 29 5.44 6.64 6.87
N ARG A 30 5.83 5.45 6.39
CA ARG A 30 6.54 4.45 7.21
C ARG A 30 7.52 3.67 6.36
N ASN A 31 8.59 3.17 6.99
CA ASN A 31 9.49 2.27 6.30
C ASN A 31 8.94 0.83 6.36
N ALA A 32 9.59 -0.08 5.61
CA ALA A 32 9.09 -1.46 5.52
C ALA A 32 9.15 -2.19 6.86
N ASN A 33 10.15 -1.94 7.69
CA ASN A 33 10.24 -2.55 9.01
C ASN A 33 9.10 -2.11 9.93
N GLN A 34 8.78 -0.81 9.90
CA GLN A 34 7.68 -0.28 10.70
C GLN A 34 6.36 -0.90 10.27
N LEU A 35 6.14 -1.00 8.95
CA LEU A 35 4.91 -1.61 8.43
C LEU A 35 4.82 -3.09 8.83
N ALA A 36 5.90 -3.84 8.72
CA ALA A 36 5.91 -5.24 9.11
C ALA A 36 5.57 -5.40 10.59
N ASN A 37 6.16 -4.60 11.45
CA ASN A 37 5.88 -4.64 12.88
C ASN A 37 4.46 -4.21 13.21
N ASP A 38 4.01 -3.08 12.61
CA ASP A 38 2.70 -2.52 12.92
C ASP A 38 1.55 -3.43 12.47
N LEU A 39 1.75 -4.13 11.36
CA LEU A 39 0.71 -4.99 10.78
C LEU A 39 0.90 -6.46 11.12
N ASP A 40 1.94 -6.80 11.87
CA ASP A 40 2.27 -8.17 12.23
C ASP A 40 2.40 -9.07 10.98
N LEU A 41 3.18 -8.57 10.02
CA LEU A 41 3.46 -9.27 8.78
C LEU A 41 4.95 -9.53 8.64
N ASP A 42 5.29 -10.57 7.89
CA ASP A 42 6.67 -10.87 7.55
C ASP A 42 7.26 -9.75 6.70
N TYR A 43 8.51 -9.38 6.96
CA TYR A 43 9.19 -8.30 6.24
C TYR A 43 9.23 -8.55 4.72
N LYS A 44 9.54 -9.79 4.31
CA LYS A 44 9.61 -10.12 2.88
C LYS A 44 8.24 -9.99 2.21
N THR A 45 7.19 -10.37 2.92
CA THR A 45 5.82 -10.22 2.43
C THR A 45 5.48 -8.74 2.24
N VAL A 46 5.83 -7.91 3.23
CA VAL A 46 5.61 -6.46 3.12
C VAL A 46 6.37 -5.88 1.94
N ARG A 47 7.65 -6.25 1.78
CA ARG A 47 8.46 -5.77 0.65
C ARG A 47 7.85 -6.17 -0.69
N HIS A 48 7.36 -7.40 -0.80
CA HIS A 48 6.71 -7.85 -2.04
C HIS A 48 5.48 -6.99 -2.35
N HIS A 49 4.63 -6.76 -1.35
CA HIS A 49 3.44 -5.93 -1.55
C HIS A 49 3.80 -4.49 -1.90
N LEU A 50 4.81 -3.92 -1.24
CA LEU A 50 5.25 -2.57 -1.55
C LEU A 50 5.77 -2.46 -2.98
N ASP A 51 6.51 -3.47 -3.45
CA ASP A 51 7.01 -3.50 -4.82
C ASP A 51 5.86 -3.50 -5.83
N VAL A 52 4.82 -4.31 -5.59
CA VAL A 52 3.64 -4.33 -6.45
C VAL A 52 2.94 -2.98 -6.45
N LEU A 53 2.78 -2.39 -5.26
CA LEU A 53 2.13 -1.08 -5.14
C LEU A 53 2.93 0.03 -5.83
N MET A 54 4.26 0.00 -5.72
CA MET A 54 5.12 0.97 -6.43
C MET A 54 5.06 0.79 -7.94
N ASP A 55 5.12 -0.45 -8.41
CA ASP A 55 5.06 -0.75 -9.84
C ASP A 55 3.78 -0.24 -10.49
N ASN A 56 2.72 -0.10 -9.71
CA ASN A 56 1.42 0.37 -10.17
C ASN A 56 1.14 1.84 -9.83
N GLY A 57 2.14 2.57 -9.34
CA GLY A 57 1.99 3.99 -9.05
C GLY A 57 1.10 4.31 -7.87
N ILE A 58 0.86 3.36 -6.99
CA ILE A 58 -0.03 3.53 -5.84
C ILE A 58 0.74 4.09 -4.63
N VAL A 59 1.97 3.64 -4.44
CA VAL A 59 2.85 4.19 -3.41
C VAL A 59 4.17 4.61 -4.04
N GLU A 60 4.91 5.44 -3.34
CA GLU A 60 6.24 5.86 -3.75
C GLU A 60 7.19 5.81 -2.56
N ASN A 61 8.48 5.83 -2.84
CA ASN A 61 9.54 5.82 -1.86
C ASN A 61 10.13 7.22 -1.77
N SER A 62 10.25 7.78 -0.57
CA SER A 62 10.68 9.17 -0.37
C SER A 62 12.18 9.40 -0.61
N GLY A 63 12.96 8.35 -0.80
CA GLY A 63 14.39 8.49 -0.95
C GLY A 63 15.07 7.18 -1.21
N GLU A 64 16.37 7.17 -1.06
CA GLU A 64 17.18 5.99 -1.28
C GLU A 64 17.80 5.51 0.01
N GLY A 65 18.07 4.21 0.08
CA GLY A 65 18.85 3.61 1.13
C GLY A 65 18.12 3.47 2.44
N TYR A 66 18.92 3.36 3.48
CA TYR A 66 18.45 3.07 4.82
C TYR A 66 17.66 4.27 5.38
N GLY A 67 16.48 4.00 5.87
CA GLY A 67 15.65 5.04 6.46
C GLY A 67 14.65 5.66 5.51
N ALA A 68 14.67 5.28 4.23
CA ALA A 68 13.65 5.74 3.29
C ALA A 68 12.27 5.25 3.72
N VAL A 69 11.25 6.08 3.53
CA VAL A 69 9.89 5.74 3.89
C VAL A 69 9.01 5.65 2.65
N TYR A 70 7.96 4.83 2.77
CA TYR A 70 6.94 4.71 1.73
C TYR A 70 5.79 5.63 2.05
N LEU A 71 5.14 6.15 1.02
CA LEU A 71 4.00 7.04 1.17
C LEU A 71 3.07 6.88 -0.03
N LEU A 72 1.82 7.28 0.15
CA LEU A 72 0.84 7.24 -0.93
C LEU A 72 1.21 8.28 -1.98
N THR A 73 1.02 7.94 -3.27
CA THR A 73 1.18 8.93 -4.34
C THR A 73 0.02 9.92 -4.29
N ASP A 74 0.22 11.09 -4.90
CA ASP A 74 -0.85 12.09 -5.01
C ASP A 74 -2.06 11.51 -5.75
N GLU A 75 -1.83 10.72 -6.79
CA GLU A 75 -2.91 10.08 -7.54
C GLU A 75 -3.74 9.15 -6.66
N THR A 76 -3.09 8.39 -5.78
CA THR A 76 -3.81 7.53 -4.84
C THR A 76 -4.62 8.35 -3.85
N ARG A 77 -4.07 9.45 -3.36
CA ARG A 77 -4.79 10.35 -2.45
C ARG A 77 -6.04 10.93 -3.13
N ASP A 78 -5.91 11.32 -4.39
CA ASP A 78 -7.03 11.85 -5.18
C ASP A 78 -8.11 10.79 -5.42
N ASN A 79 -7.75 9.52 -5.36
CA ASN A 79 -8.67 8.38 -5.54
C ASN A 79 -8.98 7.64 -4.23
N TRP A 80 -8.79 8.30 -3.09
CA TRP A 80 -8.95 7.64 -1.79
C TRP A 80 -10.38 7.13 -1.57
N GLY A 81 -11.38 7.79 -2.13
CA GLY A 81 -12.76 7.31 -2.09
C GLY A 81 -12.90 5.92 -2.69
N THR A 82 -12.18 5.64 -3.78
CA THR A 82 -12.14 4.31 -4.38
C THR A 82 -11.51 3.30 -3.43
N VAL A 83 -10.41 3.65 -2.77
CA VAL A 83 -9.77 2.76 -1.79
C VAL A 83 -10.73 2.43 -0.65
N LYS A 84 -11.46 3.42 -0.15
CA LYS A 84 -12.45 3.19 0.90
C LYS A 84 -13.55 2.23 0.46
N THR A 85 -14.05 2.38 -0.76
CA THR A 85 -15.05 1.49 -1.32
C THR A 85 -14.51 0.07 -1.40
N ILE A 86 -13.28 -0.09 -1.91
CA ILE A 86 -12.63 -1.39 -2.02
C ILE A 86 -12.45 -2.03 -0.65
N THR A 87 -12.11 -1.24 0.37
CA THR A 87 -11.92 -1.74 1.73
C THR A 87 -13.14 -2.50 2.22
N THR A 88 -14.35 -2.04 1.91
CA THR A 88 -15.56 -2.75 2.33
C THR A 88 -15.76 -4.07 1.60
N GLU A 89 -15.13 -4.23 0.42
CA GLU A 89 -15.24 -5.47 -0.35
C GLU A 89 -14.28 -6.55 0.14
N VAL A 90 -13.10 -6.17 0.65
CA VAL A 90 -12.06 -7.13 1.04
C VAL A 90 -11.98 -7.36 2.55
N GLU A 91 -12.61 -6.55 3.33
CA GLU A 91 -12.71 -6.68 4.79
C GLU A 91 -14.13 -7.08 5.18
#